data_272cf884b8ef357573de7b0652916da8
#
_entry.id   272cf884b8ef357573de7b0652916da8
#
_cell.length_a   1.000
_cell.length_b   1.000
_cell.length_c   1.000
_cell.angle_alpha   90.00
_cell.angle_beta   90.00
_cell.angle_gamma   90.00
#
_symmetry.space_group_name_H-M   'P 1'
#
loop_
_entity.id
_entity.type
_entity.pdbx_description
1 polymer ?
#
loop_
_entity_poly.entity_id
_entity_poly.type
_entity_poly.pdbx_seq_one_letter_code
_entity_poly.pdbx_strand_id
1 'polypeptide(L)'
;MPEVYHAHPLYGYDRDFKGYGEKGLDPKWPNNAKIAVSFVINYEEGGERSVMRGDGISEPNLRENPGGPPRVNERNYNVESEYEYGSRVGFWRLFRMFNALKMKFTLYAVAQAVEEQPEVVTRCVEEGHDIASHAYRWIEYHDMSVEKEKEYVRKAITSLKSLSGYAPRGWYYGRNSPHSRTLVPQVYEEMGETLEWMSDTYADDVPYWIDLNHEKASPDPKGCLMVPYSYDCNDFKFHTAGSGFRDPQGFFVHLKNAFDVLYEEGQEGMPKMMTIGLHCRIIGRPGRFAALKQFAEYISQKEGVWVATRSEIAEAFKKNYPYRKGFLA
;
A
#
# COMPACT_ATOMS: atom_id res chain seq x y z
N MET A 1 12.54 6.03 37.64
CA MET A 1 13.23 6.07 36.35
C MET A 1 12.25 5.44 35.35
N PRO A 2 12.07 5.95 34.15
CA PRO A 2 11.24 5.24 33.16
C PRO A 2 11.83 3.86 32.92
N GLU A 3 10.99 2.84 32.79
CA GLU A 3 11.44 1.50 32.44
C GLU A 3 12.24 1.56 31.15
N VAL A 4 13.37 0.89 31.09
CA VAL A 4 14.18 0.80 29.87
C VAL A 4 13.45 -0.11 28.93
N TYR A 5 13.12 0.38 27.71
CA TYR A 5 12.50 -0.42 26.67
C TYR A 5 13.44 -1.56 26.26
N HIS A 6 12.91 -2.77 26.32
CA HIS A 6 13.60 -3.96 25.81
C HIS A 6 12.85 -4.46 24.57
N ALA A 7 13.53 -4.52 23.44
CA ALA A 7 12.95 -5.03 22.21
C ALA A 7 12.52 -6.50 22.38
N HIS A 8 11.29 -6.80 21.98
CA HIS A 8 10.80 -8.18 22.01
C HIS A 8 11.57 -9.04 21.00
N PRO A 9 12.06 -10.25 21.34
CA PRO A 9 12.90 -11.06 20.45
C PRO A 9 12.29 -11.34 19.07
N LEU A 10 10.96 -11.51 19.02
CA LEU A 10 10.25 -11.81 17.77
C LEU A 10 9.72 -10.55 17.07
N TYR A 11 9.34 -9.51 17.81
CA TYR A 11 8.61 -8.36 17.27
C TYR A 11 9.42 -7.07 17.28
N GLY A 12 10.53 -7.04 17.98
CA GLY A 12 11.43 -5.90 18.03
C GLY A 12 12.43 -5.95 16.88
N TYR A 13 12.26 -5.09 15.88
CA TYR A 13 13.20 -4.92 14.79
C TYR A 13 14.07 -3.71 15.05
N ASP A 14 15.37 -3.84 14.78
CA ASP A 14 16.30 -2.72 14.83
C ASP A 14 15.95 -1.71 13.73
N ARG A 15 16.28 -0.44 14.00
CA ARG A 15 16.14 0.63 13.00
C ARG A 15 17.39 0.67 12.12
N ASP A 16 17.21 0.67 10.82
CA ASP A 16 18.28 0.94 9.87
C ASP A 16 18.27 2.43 9.48
N PHE A 17 19.37 3.13 9.75
CA PHE A 17 19.60 4.52 9.35
C PHE A 17 20.64 4.66 8.23
N LYS A 18 21.22 3.56 7.76
CA LYS A 18 22.26 3.56 6.74
C LYS A 18 21.70 3.44 5.32
N GLY A 19 20.69 2.58 5.16
CA GLY A 19 20.13 2.25 3.85
C GLY A 19 21.23 1.92 2.84
N TYR A 20 21.10 2.43 1.62
CA TYR A 20 22.11 2.24 0.57
C TYR A 20 23.23 3.32 0.57
N GLY A 21 23.19 4.28 1.50
CA GLY A 21 24.21 5.32 1.68
C GLY A 21 24.28 6.30 0.50
N GLU A 22 25.38 7.08 0.45
CA GLU A 22 25.59 8.16 -0.52
C GLU A 22 25.54 7.70 -1.99
N LYS A 23 26.05 6.50 -2.26
CA LYS A 23 26.10 5.97 -3.64
C LYS A 23 24.76 5.41 -4.12
N GLY A 24 23.80 5.24 -3.22
CA GLY A 24 22.53 4.60 -3.54
C GLY A 24 22.67 3.17 -4.07
N LEU A 25 21.57 2.65 -4.58
CA LEU A 25 21.52 1.37 -5.30
C LEU A 25 20.82 1.59 -6.64
N ASP A 26 21.44 1.13 -7.74
CA ASP A 26 20.72 0.97 -9.00
C ASP A 26 19.91 -0.33 -8.98
N PRO A 27 18.58 -0.28 -8.90
CA PRO A 27 17.73 -1.47 -8.84
C PRO A 27 17.70 -2.24 -10.17
N LYS A 28 18.28 -1.71 -11.24
CA LYS A 28 18.34 -2.30 -12.59
C LYS A 28 16.95 -2.61 -13.14
N TRP A 29 16.11 -1.58 -13.17
CA TRP A 29 14.76 -1.70 -13.69
C TRP A 29 14.73 -2.25 -15.13
N PRO A 30 13.67 -2.98 -15.52
CA PRO A 30 13.51 -3.46 -16.90
C PRO A 30 13.67 -2.35 -17.93
N ASN A 31 14.26 -2.68 -19.09
CA ASN A 31 14.49 -1.77 -20.21
C ASN A 31 15.33 -0.53 -19.84
N ASN A 32 16.17 -0.63 -18.80
CA ASN A 32 16.97 0.48 -18.28
C ASN A 32 16.11 1.70 -17.91
N ALA A 33 14.91 1.47 -17.39
CA ALA A 33 14.03 2.53 -16.98
C ALA A 33 14.68 3.41 -15.91
N LYS A 34 14.42 4.72 -16.02
CA LYS A 34 14.98 5.75 -15.14
C LYS A 34 14.18 5.85 -13.83
N ILE A 35 12.93 5.46 -13.88
CA ILE A 35 12.02 5.45 -12.74
C ILE A 35 10.99 4.33 -12.90
N ALA A 36 10.67 3.65 -11.81
CA ALA A 36 9.51 2.79 -11.70
C ALA A 36 8.37 3.57 -11.02
N VAL A 37 7.24 3.75 -11.69
CA VAL A 37 6.07 4.43 -11.13
C VAL A 37 5.02 3.40 -10.76
N SER A 38 4.64 3.36 -9.48
CA SER A 38 3.64 2.43 -8.93
C SER A 38 2.40 3.19 -8.45
N PHE A 39 1.30 3.00 -9.15
CA PHE A 39 0.00 3.45 -8.67
C PHE A 39 -0.61 2.39 -7.76
N VAL A 40 -1.08 2.82 -6.59
CA VAL A 40 -1.75 1.96 -5.60
C VAL A 40 -3.15 2.49 -5.37
N ILE A 41 -4.16 1.67 -5.61
CA ILE A 41 -5.54 1.99 -5.26
C ILE A 41 -5.87 1.26 -3.95
N ASN A 42 -6.08 2.03 -2.88
CA ASN A 42 -6.58 1.51 -1.61
C ASN A 42 -8.10 1.36 -1.74
N TYR A 43 -8.57 0.11 -1.79
CA TYR A 43 -9.99 -0.19 -1.80
C TYR A 43 -10.44 -0.56 -0.39
N GLU A 44 -11.03 0.41 0.29
CA GLU A 44 -11.35 0.35 1.73
C GLU A 44 -12.85 0.38 1.99
N GLU A 45 -13.63 0.69 1.00
CA GLU A 45 -15.06 0.96 1.02
C GLU A 45 -15.89 -0.28 1.41
N GLY A 46 -16.33 -0.35 2.67
CA GLY A 46 -16.98 -1.50 3.30
C GLY A 46 -16.11 -2.19 4.36
N GLY A 47 -14.80 -1.86 4.43
CA GLY A 47 -13.88 -2.35 5.45
C GLY A 47 -13.67 -1.41 6.64
N GLU A 48 -14.20 -0.20 6.57
CA GLU A 48 -14.11 0.84 7.60
C GLU A 48 -14.89 0.46 8.88
N ARG A 49 -14.66 1.24 9.95
CA ARG A 49 -15.43 1.10 11.20
C ARG A 49 -16.91 1.44 10.96
N SER A 50 -17.79 0.54 11.39
CA SER A 50 -19.23 0.71 11.29
C SER A 50 -19.94 0.08 12.48
N VAL A 51 -20.90 0.80 13.05
CA VAL A 51 -21.75 0.27 14.13
C VAL A 51 -22.57 -0.96 13.67
N MET A 52 -22.85 -1.07 12.38
CA MET A 52 -23.52 -2.25 11.81
C MET A 52 -22.63 -3.51 11.83
N ARG A 53 -21.32 -3.34 12.00
CA ARG A 53 -20.32 -4.41 12.12
C ARG A 53 -19.86 -4.63 13.57
N GLY A 54 -20.53 -3.96 14.55
CA GLY A 54 -20.23 -4.08 15.97
C GLY A 54 -19.07 -3.24 16.47
N ASP A 55 -18.62 -2.24 15.71
CA ASP A 55 -17.45 -1.42 16.09
C ASP A 55 -17.73 -0.37 17.18
N GLY A 56 -18.96 -0.16 17.56
CA GLY A 56 -19.33 0.83 18.58
C GLY A 56 -19.17 2.30 18.17
N ILE A 57 -18.44 2.60 17.09
CA ILE A 57 -18.26 3.95 16.53
C ILE A 57 -18.32 3.94 15.00
N SER A 58 -18.74 5.09 14.42
CA SER A 58 -18.58 5.34 12.97
C SER A 58 -17.13 5.69 12.65
N GLU A 59 -16.69 5.49 11.38
CA GLU A 59 -15.31 5.77 10.96
C GLU A 59 -14.92 7.25 11.18
N PRO A 60 -13.84 7.52 11.92
CA PRO A 60 -13.37 8.88 12.17
C PRO A 60 -12.40 9.42 11.10
N ASN A 61 -11.75 8.54 10.32
CA ASN A 61 -10.62 8.91 9.47
C ASN A 61 -11.01 9.06 7.99
N LEU A 62 -10.25 9.90 7.28
CA LEU A 62 -10.32 10.11 5.83
C LEU A 62 -11.74 10.27 5.29
N ARG A 63 -12.51 11.17 5.90
CA ARG A 63 -13.88 11.52 5.55
C ARG A 63 -13.99 12.98 5.12
N GLU A 64 -14.88 13.26 4.20
CA GLU A 64 -15.16 14.62 3.69
C GLU A 64 -16.02 15.43 4.66
N ASN A 65 -16.85 14.76 5.46
CA ASN A 65 -17.74 15.43 6.40
C ASN A 65 -16.93 16.25 7.42
N PRO A 66 -16.99 17.59 7.38
CA PRO A 66 -16.15 18.43 8.20
C PRO A 66 -16.54 18.35 9.68
N GLY A 67 -15.57 17.97 10.49
CA GLY A 67 -15.65 18.13 11.93
C GLY A 67 -16.56 17.15 12.67
N GLY A 68 -16.46 17.23 13.98
CA GLY A 68 -17.20 16.42 14.92
C GLY A 68 -16.56 15.06 15.23
N PRO A 69 -16.76 14.56 16.45
CA PRO A 69 -16.30 13.24 16.84
C PRO A 69 -17.04 12.15 16.06
N PRO A 70 -16.50 10.90 16.02
CA PRO A 70 -17.25 9.78 15.51
C PRO A 70 -18.54 9.58 16.33
N ARG A 71 -19.62 9.16 15.68
CA ARG A 71 -20.85 8.82 16.39
C ARG A 71 -20.66 7.50 17.15
N VAL A 72 -21.09 7.48 18.39
CA VAL A 72 -20.99 6.31 19.28
C VAL A 72 -22.31 5.55 19.25
N ASN A 73 -22.26 4.25 18.95
CA ASN A 73 -23.45 3.37 18.86
C ASN A 73 -24.59 3.92 17.95
N GLU A 74 -24.22 4.78 16.99
CA GLU A 74 -25.15 5.41 16.06
C GLU A 74 -24.54 5.44 14.64
N ARG A 75 -25.35 5.16 13.64
CA ARG A 75 -24.95 5.27 12.24
C ARG A 75 -24.66 6.70 11.83
N ASN A 76 -23.69 6.87 10.96
CA ASN A 76 -23.43 8.14 10.30
C ASN A 76 -23.63 7.99 8.78
N TYR A 77 -24.85 8.20 8.31
CA TYR A 77 -25.22 8.04 6.90
C TYR A 77 -24.40 8.93 5.96
N ASN A 78 -23.94 10.09 6.41
CA ASN A 78 -23.09 10.95 5.59
C ASN A 78 -21.74 10.28 5.34
N VAL A 79 -21.09 9.77 6.38
CA VAL A 79 -19.81 9.05 6.25
C VAL A 79 -20.00 7.75 5.46
N GLU A 80 -21.03 6.97 5.77
CA GLU A 80 -21.32 5.73 5.03
C GLU A 80 -21.47 6.01 3.52
N SER A 81 -22.22 7.06 3.15
CA SER A 81 -22.42 7.45 1.75
C SER A 81 -21.15 7.97 1.05
N GLU A 82 -20.20 8.52 1.79
CA GLU A 82 -18.88 8.86 1.25
C GLU A 82 -18.09 7.62 0.82
N TYR A 83 -18.11 6.59 1.67
CA TYR A 83 -17.49 5.29 1.35
C TYR A 83 -18.23 4.62 0.19
N GLU A 84 -19.56 4.59 0.21
CA GLU A 84 -20.37 4.08 -0.91
C GLU A 84 -20.02 4.78 -2.23
N TYR A 85 -19.76 6.09 -2.23
CA TYR A 85 -19.33 6.80 -3.44
C TYR A 85 -18.01 6.21 -3.99
N GLY A 86 -17.06 5.89 -3.13
CA GLY A 86 -15.80 5.27 -3.54
C GLY A 86 -16.02 3.97 -4.28
N SER A 87 -16.84 3.08 -3.74
CA SER A 87 -17.20 1.80 -4.36
C SER A 87 -18.04 1.98 -5.63
N ARG A 88 -19.10 2.77 -5.57
CA ARG A 88 -20.10 2.90 -6.66
C ARG A 88 -19.57 3.68 -7.85
N VAL A 89 -18.70 4.66 -7.64
CA VAL A 89 -18.30 5.62 -8.68
C VAL A 89 -16.79 5.80 -8.75
N GLY A 90 -16.13 6.04 -7.61
CA GLY A 90 -14.73 6.44 -7.55
C GLY A 90 -13.80 5.39 -8.15
N PHE A 91 -13.90 4.14 -7.68
CA PHE A 91 -13.12 3.02 -8.21
C PHE A 91 -13.27 2.88 -9.73
N TRP A 92 -14.48 2.84 -10.24
CA TRP A 92 -14.74 2.63 -11.66
C TRP A 92 -14.24 3.78 -12.53
N ARG A 93 -14.17 4.99 -12.00
CA ARG A 93 -13.55 6.14 -12.69
C ARG A 93 -12.04 5.95 -12.83
N LEU A 94 -11.36 5.54 -11.76
CA LEU A 94 -9.94 5.23 -11.76
C LEU A 94 -9.64 4.04 -12.71
N PHE A 95 -10.37 2.95 -12.55
CA PHE A 95 -10.23 1.74 -13.35
C PHE A 95 -10.30 2.02 -14.87
N ARG A 96 -11.30 2.78 -15.31
CA ARG A 96 -11.43 3.16 -16.72
C ARG A 96 -10.27 4.01 -17.22
N MET A 97 -9.78 4.93 -16.41
CA MET A 97 -8.64 5.79 -16.77
C MET A 97 -7.36 4.96 -16.96
N PHE A 98 -7.02 4.11 -15.99
CA PHE A 98 -5.82 3.29 -16.06
C PHE A 98 -5.85 2.33 -17.26
N ASN A 99 -6.98 1.71 -17.52
CA ASN A 99 -7.14 0.84 -18.70
C ASN A 99 -7.04 1.62 -20.02
N ALA A 100 -7.65 2.81 -20.11
CA ALA A 100 -7.54 3.66 -21.30
C ALA A 100 -6.10 4.10 -21.58
N LEU A 101 -5.32 4.36 -20.53
CA LEU A 101 -3.90 4.71 -20.61
C LEU A 101 -2.97 3.48 -20.71
N LYS A 102 -3.52 2.26 -20.66
CA LYS A 102 -2.75 1.00 -20.62
C LYS A 102 -1.74 0.94 -19.48
N MET A 103 -2.04 1.59 -18.37
CA MET A 103 -1.24 1.60 -17.15
C MET A 103 -1.79 0.57 -16.17
N LYS A 104 -0.91 -0.20 -15.54
CA LYS A 104 -1.29 -1.11 -14.46
C LYS A 104 -1.19 -0.43 -13.11
N PHE A 105 -1.98 -0.91 -12.16
CA PHE A 105 -1.91 -0.51 -10.77
C PHE A 105 -1.96 -1.74 -9.86
N THR A 106 -1.57 -1.58 -8.61
CA THR A 106 -1.81 -2.57 -7.56
C THR A 106 -3.03 -2.16 -6.75
N LEU A 107 -4.00 -3.05 -6.66
CA LEU A 107 -5.15 -2.90 -5.76
C LEU A 107 -4.73 -3.35 -4.36
N TYR A 108 -4.68 -2.44 -3.39
CA TYR A 108 -4.65 -2.78 -1.98
C TYR A 108 -6.07 -3.05 -1.53
N ALA A 109 -6.43 -4.33 -1.52
CA ALA A 109 -7.79 -4.78 -1.25
C ALA A 109 -7.99 -5.06 0.24
N VAL A 110 -8.83 -4.28 0.91
CA VAL A 110 -9.37 -4.69 2.20
C VAL A 110 -10.33 -5.85 1.96
N ALA A 111 -10.01 -7.03 2.49
CA ALA A 111 -10.70 -8.25 2.12
C ALA A 111 -12.22 -8.18 2.37
N GLN A 112 -12.63 -7.66 3.53
CA GLN A 112 -14.05 -7.47 3.85
C GLN A 112 -14.75 -6.50 2.88
N ALA A 113 -14.05 -5.49 2.39
CA ALA A 113 -14.60 -4.53 1.45
C ALA A 113 -14.89 -5.17 0.08
N VAL A 114 -13.96 -6.00 -0.41
CA VAL A 114 -14.14 -6.69 -1.70
C VAL A 114 -15.07 -7.91 -1.61
N GLU A 115 -15.34 -8.45 -0.41
CA GLU A 115 -16.43 -9.41 -0.19
C GLU A 115 -17.81 -8.79 -0.49
N GLU A 116 -17.99 -7.48 -0.19
CA GLU A 116 -19.21 -6.73 -0.49
C GLU A 116 -19.32 -6.37 -2.00
N GLN A 117 -18.16 -6.24 -2.69
CA GLN A 117 -18.09 -5.88 -4.10
C GLN A 117 -17.07 -6.74 -4.86
N PRO A 118 -17.35 -8.05 -5.07
CA PRO A 118 -16.41 -8.98 -5.70
C PRO A 118 -15.98 -8.60 -7.11
N GLU A 119 -16.85 -7.91 -7.85
CA GLU A 119 -16.57 -7.46 -9.22
C GLU A 119 -15.30 -6.61 -9.32
N VAL A 120 -14.96 -5.85 -8.27
CA VAL A 120 -13.74 -5.05 -8.22
C VAL A 120 -12.50 -5.93 -8.41
N VAL A 121 -12.40 -7.06 -7.69
CA VAL A 121 -11.27 -7.99 -7.81
C VAL A 121 -11.30 -8.70 -9.15
N THR A 122 -12.46 -9.24 -9.55
CA THR A 122 -12.61 -9.97 -10.82
C THR A 122 -12.17 -9.11 -11.99
N ARG A 123 -12.66 -7.87 -12.07
CA ARG A 123 -12.31 -6.95 -13.16
C ARG A 123 -10.82 -6.56 -13.12
N CYS A 124 -10.22 -6.38 -11.94
CA CYS A 124 -8.79 -6.13 -11.83
C CYS A 124 -7.96 -7.30 -12.37
N VAL A 125 -8.31 -8.53 -12.02
CA VAL A 125 -7.63 -9.74 -12.50
C VAL A 125 -7.77 -9.89 -14.02
N GLU A 126 -8.97 -9.72 -14.56
CA GLU A 126 -9.23 -9.81 -16.01
C GLU A 126 -8.40 -8.80 -16.81
N GLU A 127 -8.22 -7.60 -16.31
CA GLU A 127 -7.42 -6.55 -16.95
C GLU A 127 -5.92 -6.64 -16.60
N GLY A 128 -5.50 -7.62 -15.76
CA GLY A 128 -4.10 -7.85 -15.40
C GLY A 128 -3.53 -6.80 -14.45
N HIS A 129 -4.36 -6.22 -13.58
CA HIS A 129 -3.90 -5.46 -12.42
C HIS A 129 -3.49 -6.39 -11.30
N ASP A 130 -2.62 -5.93 -10.40
CA ASP A 130 -2.11 -6.70 -9.28
C ASP A 130 -3.05 -6.59 -8.07
N ILE A 131 -3.25 -7.70 -7.35
CA ILE A 131 -4.04 -7.75 -6.11
C ILE A 131 -3.10 -8.01 -4.95
N ALA A 132 -3.05 -7.06 -4.02
CA ALA A 132 -2.35 -7.20 -2.75
C ALA A 132 -3.31 -7.02 -1.58
N SER A 133 -2.99 -7.61 -0.45
CA SER A 133 -3.82 -7.49 0.75
C SER A 133 -3.66 -6.11 1.40
N HIS A 134 -4.79 -5.51 1.77
CA HIS A 134 -4.86 -4.39 2.71
C HIS A 134 -5.50 -4.84 4.04
N ALA A 135 -5.08 -6.00 4.52
CA ALA A 135 -5.64 -6.71 5.66
C ALA A 135 -7.11 -7.15 5.46
N TYR A 136 -7.73 -7.69 6.53
CA TYR A 136 -9.12 -8.12 6.48
C TYR A 136 -10.09 -6.96 6.62
N ARG A 137 -9.80 -6.03 7.56
CA ARG A 137 -10.58 -4.82 7.82
C ARG A 137 -9.68 -3.58 7.86
N TRP A 138 -10.23 -2.44 7.56
CA TRP A 138 -9.53 -1.16 7.66
C TRP A 138 -9.73 -0.52 9.04
N ILE A 139 -9.19 -1.15 10.06
CA ILE A 139 -9.26 -0.74 11.47
C ILE A 139 -7.87 -0.72 12.11
N GLU A 140 -7.76 -0.18 13.32
CA GLU A 140 -6.52 -0.23 14.08
C GLU A 140 -6.21 -1.65 14.56
N TYR A 141 -4.96 -2.09 14.36
CA TYR A 141 -4.48 -3.42 14.77
C TYR A 141 -3.59 -3.37 16.01
N HIS A 142 -3.12 -2.18 16.43
CA HIS A 142 -2.14 -2.04 17.50
C HIS A 142 -2.60 -2.59 18.88
N ASP A 143 -3.91 -2.56 19.14
CA ASP A 143 -4.50 -3.11 20.37
C ASP A 143 -5.05 -4.53 20.22
N MET A 144 -4.84 -5.15 19.06
CA MET A 144 -5.38 -6.48 18.77
C MET A 144 -4.47 -7.55 19.38
N SER A 145 -5.08 -8.63 19.94
CA SER A 145 -4.28 -9.78 20.38
C SER A 145 -3.62 -10.47 19.18
N VAL A 146 -2.47 -11.11 19.42
CA VAL A 146 -1.72 -11.86 18.40
C VAL A 146 -2.61 -12.90 17.70
N GLU A 147 -3.42 -13.63 18.47
CA GLU A 147 -4.33 -14.67 17.95
C GLU A 147 -5.40 -14.08 17.05
N LYS A 148 -5.96 -12.92 17.42
CA LYS A 148 -6.97 -12.23 16.63
C LYS A 148 -6.38 -11.63 15.36
N GLU A 149 -5.19 -11.07 15.44
CA GLU A 149 -4.48 -10.56 14.25
C GLU A 149 -4.17 -11.70 13.28
N LYS A 150 -3.65 -12.85 13.77
CA LYS A 150 -3.43 -14.04 12.93
C LYS A 150 -4.74 -14.55 12.28
N GLU A 151 -5.84 -14.55 13.01
CA GLU A 151 -7.17 -14.89 12.46
C GLU A 151 -7.52 -13.97 11.28
N TYR A 152 -7.30 -12.65 11.43
CA TYR A 152 -7.62 -11.67 10.40
C TYR A 152 -6.69 -11.78 9.18
N VAL A 153 -5.41 -12.11 9.40
CA VAL A 153 -4.48 -12.40 8.29
C VAL A 153 -4.97 -13.62 7.49
N ARG A 154 -5.33 -14.73 8.17
CA ARG A 154 -5.86 -15.93 7.49
C ARG A 154 -7.15 -15.63 6.72
N LYS A 155 -8.07 -14.88 7.32
CA LYS A 155 -9.32 -14.47 6.66
C LYS A 155 -9.03 -13.65 5.39
N ALA A 156 -8.13 -12.69 5.47
CA ALA A 156 -7.78 -11.86 4.32
C ALA A 156 -7.20 -12.71 3.18
N ILE A 157 -6.24 -13.59 3.48
CA ILE A 157 -5.63 -14.47 2.48
C ILE A 157 -6.69 -15.38 1.84
N THR A 158 -7.54 -16.02 2.66
CA THR A 158 -8.56 -16.93 2.17
C THR A 158 -9.59 -16.25 1.29
N SER A 159 -10.08 -15.09 1.73
CA SER A 159 -11.07 -14.30 0.99
C SER A 159 -10.50 -13.81 -0.35
N LEU A 160 -9.35 -13.17 -0.33
CA LEU A 160 -8.72 -12.66 -1.56
C LEU A 160 -8.36 -13.79 -2.52
N LYS A 161 -7.87 -14.93 -2.02
CA LYS A 161 -7.60 -16.11 -2.84
C LYS A 161 -8.87 -16.65 -3.50
N SER A 162 -9.98 -16.66 -2.79
CA SER A 162 -11.26 -17.13 -3.35
C SER A 162 -11.79 -16.22 -4.46
N LEU A 163 -11.52 -14.91 -4.38
CA LEU A 163 -11.99 -13.91 -5.35
C LEU A 163 -11.07 -13.76 -6.56
N SER A 164 -9.76 -13.80 -6.35
CA SER A 164 -8.76 -13.59 -7.41
C SER A 164 -8.25 -14.87 -8.07
N GLY A 165 -8.46 -16.04 -7.44
CA GLY A 165 -7.91 -17.33 -7.85
C GLY A 165 -6.51 -17.62 -7.31
N TYR A 166 -5.85 -16.69 -6.61
CA TYR A 166 -4.53 -16.86 -6.01
C TYR A 166 -4.40 -16.08 -4.69
N ALA A 167 -3.52 -16.54 -3.80
CA ALA A 167 -3.21 -15.80 -2.58
C ALA A 167 -2.53 -14.47 -2.93
N PRO A 168 -2.86 -13.34 -2.26
CA PRO A 168 -2.20 -12.07 -2.53
C PRO A 168 -0.70 -12.20 -2.25
N ARG A 169 0.13 -11.78 -3.20
CA ARG A 169 1.59 -11.88 -3.08
C ARG A 169 2.20 -10.78 -2.23
N GLY A 170 1.47 -9.70 -2.02
CA GLY A 170 1.89 -8.53 -1.26
C GLY A 170 0.96 -8.19 -0.12
N TRP A 171 1.52 -7.52 0.90
CA TRP A 171 0.79 -7.12 2.10
C TRP A 171 1.07 -5.68 2.50
N TYR A 172 0.02 -4.97 2.87
CA TYR A 172 0.04 -3.65 3.48
C TYR A 172 -1.07 -3.52 4.52
N TYR A 173 -0.77 -3.00 5.68
CA TYR A 173 -1.78 -2.67 6.70
C TYR A 173 -2.15 -1.19 6.73
N GLY A 174 -1.13 -0.33 6.75
CA GLY A 174 -1.30 1.09 7.05
C GLY A 174 -1.60 1.40 8.52
N ARG A 175 -2.31 0.50 9.20
CA ARG A 175 -2.72 0.59 10.63
C ARG A 175 -2.22 -0.63 11.41
N ASN A 176 -0.99 -1.03 11.17
CA ASN A 176 -0.36 -2.23 11.69
C ASN A 176 -0.16 -2.22 13.21
N SER A 177 0.00 -3.42 13.78
CA SER A 177 0.46 -3.65 15.16
C SER A 177 1.99 -3.76 15.22
N PRO A 178 2.58 -3.71 16.43
CA PRO A 178 3.99 -4.06 16.61
C PRO A 178 4.35 -5.49 16.19
N HIS A 179 3.34 -6.38 16.09
CA HIS A 179 3.51 -7.79 15.76
C HIS A 179 3.45 -8.07 14.26
N SER A 180 2.78 -7.23 13.50
CA SER A 180 2.39 -7.45 12.09
C SER A 180 3.54 -7.90 11.20
N ARG A 181 4.71 -7.27 11.32
CA ARG A 181 5.90 -7.57 10.51
C ARG A 181 6.38 -9.02 10.65
N THR A 182 6.16 -9.62 11.80
CA THR A 182 6.47 -11.04 12.06
C THR A 182 5.27 -11.94 11.76
N LEU A 183 4.05 -11.54 12.19
CA LEU A 183 2.87 -12.39 12.09
C LEU A 183 2.45 -12.67 10.65
N VAL A 184 2.54 -11.67 9.78
CA VAL A 184 2.11 -11.84 8.38
C VAL A 184 2.93 -12.93 7.68
N PRO A 185 4.27 -12.87 7.64
CA PRO A 185 5.08 -13.94 7.05
C PRO A 185 4.82 -15.32 7.69
N GLN A 186 4.69 -15.38 9.03
CA GLN A 186 4.40 -16.64 9.73
C GLN A 186 3.07 -17.25 9.30
N VAL A 187 2.01 -16.45 9.15
CA VAL A 187 0.70 -16.96 8.74
C VAL A 187 0.73 -17.45 7.29
N TYR A 188 1.45 -16.76 6.39
CA TYR A 188 1.64 -17.26 5.03
C TYR A 188 2.32 -18.63 5.04
N GLU A 189 3.38 -18.81 5.84
CA GLU A 189 4.05 -20.11 6.00
C GLU A 189 3.11 -21.18 6.57
N GLU A 190 2.36 -20.86 7.63
CA GLU A 190 1.37 -21.77 8.24
C GLU A 190 0.29 -22.21 7.26
N MET A 191 -0.05 -21.38 6.28
CA MET A 191 -1.06 -21.66 5.23
C MET A 191 -0.45 -22.32 3.98
N GLY A 192 0.88 -22.44 3.88
CA GLY A 192 1.55 -22.93 2.68
C GLY A 192 1.47 -21.98 1.49
N GLU A 193 1.29 -20.68 1.75
CA GLU A 193 1.20 -19.63 0.75
C GLU A 193 2.50 -18.82 0.67
N THR A 194 2.69 -18.08 -0.43
CA THR A 194 3.91 -17.30 -0.65
C THR A 194 3.65 -15.81 -0.47
N LEU A 195 4.35 -15.19 0.48
CA LEU A 195 4.45 -13.75 0.62
C LEU A 195 5.69 -13.26 -0.13
N GLU A 196 5.50 -12.44 -1.15
CA GLU A 196 6.59 -11.95 -1.98
C GLU A 196 7.18 -10.62 -1.47
N TRP A 197 6.35 -9.76 -0.85
CA TRP A 197 6.73 -8.46 -0.36
C TRP A 197 5.74 -7.90 0.67
N MET A 198 6.24 -6.95 1.49
CA MET A 198 5.44 -6.12 2.38
C MET A 198 5.70 -4.63 2.10
N SER A 199 4.74 -3.77 2.45
CA SER A 199 4.81 -2.32 2.18
C SER A 199 4.63 -1.41 3.39
N ASP A 200 4.57 -1.95 4.60
CA ASP A 200 4.48 -1.11 5.82
C ASP A 200 5.85 -0.49 6.15
N THR A 201 6.35 0.30 5.21
CA THR A 201 7.59 1.07 5.33
C THR A 201 7.57 2.29 4.41
N TYR A 202 8.22 3.36 4.86
CA TYR A 202 8.33 4.66 4.18
C TYR A 202 9.78 5.14 4.18
N ALA A 203 10.72 4.19 4.26
CA ALA A 203 12.10 4.49 4.64
C ALA A 203 13.04 4.68 3.45
N ASP A 204 12.60 4.36 2.23
CA ASP A 204 13.47 4.42 1.04
C ASP A 204 12.65 4.63 -0.24
N ASP A 205 13.33 5.04 -1.30
CA ASP A 205 12.79 5.13 -2.67
C ASP A 205 13.19 3.92 -3.54
N VAL A 206 13.70 2.86 -2.93
CA VAL A 206 14.09 1.60 -3.57
C VAL A 206 13.69 0.44 -2.65
N PRO A 207 13.27 -0.73 -3.17
CA PRO A 207 13.02 -1.89 -2.32
C PRO A 207 14.27 -2.31 -1.54
N TYR A 208 14.06 -2.91 -0.37
CA TYR A 208 15.15 -3.43 0.45
C TYR A 208 14.72 -4.68 1.22
N TRP A 209 15.69 -5.51 1.59
CA TRP A 209 15.44 -6.69 2.38
C TRP A 209 15.53 -6.41 3.87
N ILE A 210 14.73 -7.13 4.65
CA ILE A 210 14.88 -7.25 6.10
C ILE A 210 15.03 -8.71 6.48
N ASP A 211 15.83 -8.97 7.51
CA ASP A 211 15.88 -10.28 8.15
C ASP A 211 14.64 -10.46 9.02
N LEU A 212 13.97 -11.60 8.89
CA LEU A 212 12.82 -11.91 9.73
C LEU A 212 13.30 -12.44 11.09
N ASN A 213 12.83 -11.82 12.17
CA ASN A 213 13.28 -12.18 13.53
C ASN A 213 12.99 -13.66 13.90
N HIS A 214 11.86 -14.23 13.43
CA HIS A 214 11.53 -15.62 13.70
C HIS A 214 12.38 -16.62 12.88
N GLU A 215 13.04 -16.16 11.82
CA GLU A 215 13.94 -16.95 10.98
C GLU A 215 15.41 -16.94 11.44
N LYS A 216 15.77 -16.13 12.45
CA LYS A 216 17.17 -15.94 12.89
C LYS A 216 17.87 -17.25 13.26
N ALA A 217 17.13 -18.23 13.79
CA ALA A 217 17.66 -19.54 14.19
C ALA A 217 17.57 -20.60 13.07
N SER A 218 16.97 -20.26 11.92
CA SER A 218 16.88 -21.18 10.78
C SER A 218 18.26 -21.41 10.15
N PRO A 219 18.58 -22.64 9.73
CA PRO A 219 19.79 -22.92 8.95
C PRO A 219 19.74 -22.28 7.55
N ASP A 220 18.54 -22.05 7.01
CA ASP A 220 18.27 -21.34 5.75
C ASP A 220 17.25 -20.23 6.00
N PRO A 221 17.68 -19.11 6.61
CA PRO A 221 16.78 -18.04 6.98
C PRO A 221 16.21 -17.35 5.74
N LYS A 222 14.95 -17.00 5.82
CA LYS A 222 14.27 -16.20 4.80
C LYS A 222 14.22 -14.74 5.22
N GLY A 223 14.38 -13.84 4.26
CA GLY A 223 14.10 -12.42 4.43
C GLY A 223 12.70 -12.06 3.96
N CYS A 224 12.30 -10.83 4.28
CA CYS A 224 11.12 -10.22 3.70
C CYS A 224 11.53 -9.03 2.85
N LEU A 225 11.06 -8.97 1.60
CA LEU A 225 11.28 -7.80 0.75
C LEU A 225 10.33 -6.70 1.16
N MET A 226 10.87 -5.55 1.52
CA MET A 226 10.13 -4.33 1.78
C MET A 226 10.07 -3.53 0.48
N VAL A 227 8.87 -3.28 -0.03
CA VAL A 227 8.62 -2.39 -1.17
C VAL A 227 8.01 -1.11 -0.61
N PRO A 228 8.76 0.00 -0.52
CA PRO A 228 8.31 1.19 0.20
C PRO A 228 7.00 1.77 -0.33
N TYR A 229 6.18 2.25 0.59
CA TYR A 229 4.98 3.03 0.31
C TYR A 229 5.26 4.52 0.53
N SER A 230 4.36 5.40 0.13
CA SER A 230 4.55 6.85 0.31
C SER A 230 3.35 7.49 1.00
N TYR A 231 3.63 8.28 2.03
CA TYR A 231 2.69 9.27 2.57
C TYR A 231 2.80 10.61 1.82
N ASP A 232 3.91 10.87 1.17
CA ASP A 232 4.15 12.14 0.49
C ASP A 232 3.30 12.27 -0.77
N CYS A 233 3.36 11.27 -1.65
CA CYS A 233 2.58 11.21 -2.89
C CYS A 233 1.26 10.44 -2.66
N ASN A 234 0.43 10.89 -1.72
CA ASN A 234 -0.79 10.19 -1.33
C ASN A 234 -1.97 11.17 -1.23
N ASP A 235 -3.08 10.82 -1.83
CA ASP A 235 -4.28 11.67 -1.91
C ASP A 235 -4.97 11.88 -0.56
N PHE A 236 -4.70 11.04 0.47
CA PHE A 236 -5.24 11.30 1.80
C PHE A 236 -4.82 12.67 2.35
N LYS A 237 -3.74 13.25 1.84
CA LYS A 237 -3.30 14.60 2.21
C LYS A 237 -4.32 15.68 1.88
N PHE A 238 -5.32 15.43 1.03
CA PHE A 238 -6.47 16.33 0.90
C PHE A 238 -7.25 16.48 2.22
N HIS A 239 -7.17 15.50 3.12
CA HIS A 239 -7.82 15.51 4.43
C HIS A 239 -6.87 15.91 5.57
N THR A 240 -5.60 16.21 5.27
CA THR A 240 -4.63 16.60 6.29
C THR A 240 -4.75 18.09 6.61
N ALA A 241 -5.14 18.40 7.83
CA ALA A 241 -5.27 19.79 8.28
C ALA A 241 -3.92 20.52 8.26
N GLY A 242 -3.89 21.71 7.69
CA GLY A 242 -2.73 22.62 7.72
C GLY A 242 -1.62 22.36 6.70
N SER A 243 -1.31 21.11 6.38
CA SER A 243 -0.20 20.72 5.49
C SER A 243 -0.62 19.92 4.26
N GLY A 244 -1.91 19.69 4.07
CA GLY A 244 -2.44 18.91 2.97
C GLY A 244 -2.66 19.71 1.69
N PHE A 245 -3.10 19.01 0.64
CA PHE A 245 -3.48 19.65 -0.61
C PHE A 245 -4.79 20.43 -0.45
N ARG A 246 -4.78 21.71 -0.80
CA ARG A 246 -5.96 22.57 -0.72
C ARG A 246 -6.82 22.51 -1.98
N ASP A 247 -6.17 22.25 -3.12
CA ASP A 247 -6.81 22.18 -4.43
C ASP A 247 -6.20 21.07 -5.28
N PRO A 248 -6.90 20.60 -6.32
CA PRO A 248 -6.41 19.55 -7.21
C PRO A 248 -5.12 19.90 -7.94
N GLN A 249 -4.93 21.17 -8.32
CA GLN A 249 -3.71 21.58 -9.03
C GLN A 249 -2.46 21.46 -8.14
N GLY A 250 -2.60 21.72 -6.84
CA GLY A 250 -1.52 21.50 -5.87
C GLY A 250 -1.09 20.02 -5.83
N PHE A 251 -2.02 19.08 -5.92
CA PHE A 251 -1.71 17.67 -6.01
C PHE A 251 -0.94 17.31 -7.29
N PHE A 252 -1.42 17.78 -8.44
CA PHE A 252 -0.72 17.58 -9.71
C PHE A 252 0.71 18.11 -9.67
N VAL A 253 0.89 19.37 -9.23
CA VAL A 253 2.21 20.03 -9.16
C VAL A 253 3.14 19.25 -8.22
N HIS A 254 2.64 18.79 -7.07
CA HIS A 254 3.43 18.00 -6.13
C HIS A 254 3.88 16.66 -6.75
N LEU A 255 2.97 15.89 -7.34
CA LEU A 255 3.31 14.64 -8.02
C LEU A 255 4.30 14.86 -9.15
N LYS A 256 4.09 15.92 -9.96
CA LYS A 256 4.99 16.27 -11.06
C LYS A 256 6.40 16.58 -10.55
N ASN A 257 6.53 17.42 -9.53
CA ASN A 257 7.82 17.81 -8.99
C ASN A 257 8.56 16.61 -8.35
N ALA A 258 7.85 15.76 -7.60
CA ALA A 258 8.43 14.54 -7.05
C ALA A 258 8.91 13.60 -8.16
N PHE A 259 8.09 13.41 -9.19
CA PHE A 259 8.48 12.63 -10.37
C PHE A 259 9.70 13.18 -11.06
N ASP A 260 9.75 14.51 -11.34
CA ASP A 260 10.84 15.13 -12.07
C ASP A 260 12.17 14.96 -11.34
N VAL A 261 12.20 15.13 -10.01
CA VAL A 261 13.41 14.91 -9.18
C VAL A 261 13.88 13.46 -9.27
N LEU A 262 12.99 12.49 -9.01
CA LEU A 262 13.37 11.07 -9.04
C LEU A 262 13.75 10.59 -10.45
N TYR A 263 13.15 11.17 -11.47
CA TYR A 263 13.48 10.88 -12.87
C TYR A 263 14.87 11.44 -13.25
N GLU A 264 15.20 12.64 -12.78
CA GLU A 264 16.53 13.25 -12.96
C GLU A 264 17.61 12.43 -12.27
N GLU A 265 17.42 12.03 -11.00
CA GLU A 265 18.31 11.09 -10.30
C GLU A 265 18.51 9.78 -11.08
N GLY A 266 17.46 9.26 -11.69
CA GLY A 266 17.54 8.07 -12.56
C GLY A 266 18.33 8.32 -13.85
N GLN A 267 18.28 9.51 -14.42
CA GLN A 267 19.11 9.89 -15.57
C GLN A 267 20.59 9.99 -15.18
N GLU A 268 20.89 10.40 -13.96
CA GLU A 268 22.23 10.46 -13.37
C GLU A 268 22.80 9.09 -12.97
N GLY A 269 22.00 8.01 -13.09
CA GLY A 269 22.43 6.64 -12.82
C GLY A 269 21.96 6.06 -11.47
N MET A 270 21.04 6.74 -10.80
CA MET A 270 20.43 6.32 -9.53
C MET A 270 18.91 6.13 -9.68
N PRO A 271 18.42 5.16 -10.49
CA PRO A 271 17.00 4.97 -10.69
C PRO A 271 16.27 4.67 -9.37
N LYS A 272 15.07 5.22 -9.26
CA LYS A 272 14.21 5.11 -8.06
C LYS A 272 12.86 4.48 -8.41
N MET A 273 12.05 4.26 -7.38
CA MET A 273 10.62 4.03 -7.55
C MET A 273 9.83 5.17 -6.93
N MET A 274 8.71 5.50 -7.56
CA MET A 274 7.73 6.46 -7.04
C MET A 274 6.42 5.74 -6.77
N THR A 275 5.93 5.80 -5.54
CA THR A 275 4.63 5.24 -5.19
C THR A 275 3.59 6.33 -5.03
N ILE A 276 2.45 6.20 -5.71
CA ILE A 276 1.31 7.11 -5.60
C ILE A 276 0.14 6.38 -4.95
N GLY A 277 -0.23 6.79 -3.73
CA GLY A 277 -1.36 6.24 -2.98
C GLY A 277 -2.66 6.95 -3.32
N LEU A 278 -3.68 6.17 -3.68
CA LEU A 278 -4.98 6.66 -4.15
C LEU A 278 -6.10 6.00 -3.35
N HIS A 279 -7.13 6.77 -2.97
CA HIS A 279 -8.33 6.27 -2.29
C HIS A 279 -9.56 6.57 -3.14
N CYS A 280 -10.39 5.55 -3.39
CA CYS A 280 -11.50 5.67 -4.35
C CYS A 280 -12.47 6.81 -4.03
N ARG A 281 -12.79 7.01 -2.74
CA ARG A 281 -13.66 8.09 -2.27
C ARG A 281 -13.02 9.48 -2.31
N ILE A 282 -11.66 9.56 -2.33
CA ILE A 282 -10.93 10.83 -2.30
C ILE A 282 -10.60 11.30 -3.72
N ILE A 283 -9.65 10.65 -4.38
CA ILE A 283 -9.22 11.04 -5.73
C ILE A 283 -10.26 10.71 -6.80
N GLY A 284 -11.16 9.76 -6.53
CA GLY A 284 -12.27 9.45 -7.42
C GLY A 284 -13.30 10.57 -7.59
N ARG A 285 -13.24 11.66 -6.79
CA ARG A 285 -14.09 12.85 -6.98
C ARG A 285 -13.66 13.60 -8.24
N PRO A 286 -14.60 14.09 -9.09
CA PRO A 286 -14.29 14.59 -10.44
C PRO A 286 -13.19 15.64 -10.50
N GLY A 287 -13.24 16.63 -9.61
CA GLY A 287 -12.25 17.70 -9.58
C GLY A 287 -10.84 17.20 -9.25
N ARG A 288 -10.71 16.33 -8.24
CA ARG A 288 -9.43 15.73 -7.84
C ARG A 288 -8.92 14.74 -8.89
N PHE A 289 -9.82 13.95 -9.45
CA PHE A 289 -9.51 13.01 -10.53
C PHE A 289 -8.84 13.68 -11.74
N ALA A 290 -9.26 14.91 -12.09
CA ALA A 290 -8.66 15.65 -13.20
C ALA A 290 -7.16 15.86 -13.00
N ALA A 291 -6.70 16.14 -11.78
CA ALA A 291 -5.29 16.30 -11.47
C ALA A 291 -4.50 15.00 -11.59
N LEU A 292 -5.06 13.88 -11.12
CA LEU A 292 -4.44 12.57 -11.29
C LEU A 292 -4.33 12.19 -12.78
N LYS A 293 -5.39 12.42 -13.55
CA LYS A 293 -5.40 12.17 -14.98
C LYS A 293 -4.32 12.99 -15.69
N GLN A 294 -4.20 14.28 -15.38
CA GLN A 294 -3.17 15.14 -15.91
C GLN A 294 -1.76 14.63 -15.60
N PHE A 295 -1.53 14.11 -14.38
CA PHE A 295 -0.26 13.52 -14.02
C PHE A 295 0.04 12.23 -14.79
N ALA A 296 -0.94 11.32 -14.89
CA ALA A 296 -0.78 10.09 -15.66
C ALA A 296 -0.48 10.36 -17.15
N GLU A 297 -1.17 11.33 -17.75
CA GLU A 297 -0.89 11.80 -19.11
C GLU A 297 0.49 12.45 -19.24
N TYR A 298 0.95 13.20 -18.24
CA TYR A 298 2.28 13.79 -18.22
C TYR A 298 3.39 12.73 -18.28
N ILE A 299 3.32 11.72 -17.41
CA ILE A 299 4.36 10.68 -17.36
C ILE A 299 4.31 9.74 -18.56
N SER A 300 3.15 9.56 -19.21
CA SER A 300 3.01 8.72 -20.41
C SER A 300 3.79 9.24 -21.61
N GLN A 301 4.17 10.51 -21.59
CA GLN A 301 4.96 11.17 -22.66
C GLN A 301 6.47 11.11 -22.40
N LYS A 302 6.91 10.51 -21.28
CA LYS A 302 8.32 10.45 -20.90
C LYS A 302 8.94 9.11 -21.27
N GLU A 303 10.11 9.15 -21.89
CA GLU A 303 10.89 7.96 -22.19
C GLU A 303 11.53 7.38 -20.91
N GLY A 304 11.74 6.08 -20.85
CA GLY A 304 12.40 5.44 -19.71
C GLY A 304 11.57 5.44 -18.42
N VAL A 305 10.26 5.64 -18.50
CA VAL A 305 9.34 5.46 -17.39
C VAL A 305 8.74 4.06 -17.45
N TRP A 306 8.83 3.34 -16.35
CA TRP A 306 8.23 2.03 -16.20
C TRP A 306 7.05 2.13 -15.21
N VAL A 307 5.83 2.18 -15.72
CA VAL A 307 4.63 2.07 -14.88
C VAL A 307 4.43 0.60 -14.56
N ALA A 308 4.54 0.25 -13.29
CA ALA A 308 4.59 -1.13 -12.84
C ALA A 308 3.70 -1.39 -11.63
N THR A 309 3.21 -2.62 -11.53
CA THR A 309 2.61 -3.11 -10.29
C THR A 309 3.69 -3.33 -9.23
N ARG A 310 3.29 -3.38 -7.97
CA ARG A 310 4.24 -3.63 -6.88
C ARG A 310 4.83 -5.03 -6.94
N SER A 311 4.06 -6.01 -7.40
CA SER A 311 4.58 -7.37 -7.62
C SER A 311 5.62 -7.41 -8.74
N GLU A 312 5.45 -6.67 -9.84
CA GLU A 312 6.46 -6.55 -10.90
C GLU A 312 7.74 -5.86 -10.39
N ILE A 313 7.61 -4.80 -9.57
CA ILE A 313 8.76 -4.14 -8.94
C ILE A 313 9.50 -5.11 -8.01
N ALA A 314 8.77 -5.84 -7.17
CA ALA A 314 9.35 -6.85 -6.27
C ALA A 314 10.07 -7.94 -7.04
N GLU A 315 9.47 -8.47 -8.10
CA GLU A 315 10.06 -9.51 -8.95
C GLU A 315 11.35 -9.03 -9.64
N ALA A 316 11.31 -7.83 -10.23
CA ALA A 316 12.48 -7.24 -10.88
C ALA A 316 13.62 -7.01 -9.89
N PHE A 317 13.31 -6.49 -8.70
CA PHE A 317 14.32 -6.29 -7.66
C PHE A 317 14.91 -7.61 -7.16
N LYS A 318 14.09 -8.60 -6.84
CA LYS A 318 14.53 -9.92 -6.35
C LYS A 318 15.42 -10.65 -7.35
N LYS A 319 15.15 -10.52 -8.64
CA LYS A 319 15.96 -11.09 -9.71
C LYS A 319 17.40 -10.55 -9.70
N ASN A 320 17.55 -9.25 -9.44
CA ASN A 320 18.86 -8.59 -9.44
C ASN A 320 19.56 -8.68 -8.08
N TYR A 321 18.77 -8.67 -7.01
CA TYR A 321 19.23 -8.64 -5.62
C TYR A 321 18.47 -9.69 -4.78
N PRO A 322 18.80 -10.99 -4.96
CA PRO A 322 18.22 -12.06 -4.14
C PRO A 322 18.59 -11.85 -2.66
N TYR A 323 17.71 -12.33 -1.79
CA TYR A 323 17.94 -12.20 -0.35
C TYR A 323 19.29 -12.77 0.09
N ARG A 324 19.94 -12.05 0.97
CA ARG A 324 21.13 -12.49 1.71
C ARG A 324 20.99 -11.97 3.13
N LYS A 325 21.23 -12.81 4.13
CA LYS A 325 21.18 -12.41 5.54
C LYS A 325 22.09 -11.20 5.77
N GLY A 326 21.55 -10.19 6.45
CA GLY A 326 22.28 -8.94 6.70
C GLY A 326 22.55 -8.10 5.45
N PHE A 327 21.72 -8.19 4.42
CA PHE A 327 21.93 -7.50 3.13
C PHE A 327 22.16 -5.97 3.25
N LEU A 328 21.62 -5.34 4.29
CA LEU A 328 21.84 -3.91 4.61
C LEU A 328 22.70 -3.68 5.85
N ALA A 329 23.34 -4.71 6.41
CA ALA A 329 24.19 -4.60 7.58
C ALA A 329 25.63 -4.20 7.22
#